data_78022565b425484711c3544e3f198095
#
_entry.id   78022565b425484711c3544e3f198095
#
_cell.length_a   1.000
_cell.length_b   1.000
_cell.length_c   1.000
_cell.angle_alpha   90.00
_cell.angle_beta   90.00
_cell.angle_gamma   90.00
#
_symmetry.space_group_name_H-M   'P 1'
#
loop_
_entity.id
_entity.type
_entity.pdbx_description
1 polymer ?
#
loop_
_entity_poly.entity_id
_entity_poly.type
_entity_poly.pdbx_seq_one_letter_code
_entity_poly.pdbx_strand_id
1 'polypeptide(L)'
;MNSVVYSWLRPSKARRSFEYAQYLLEHDILTPFPIAYVEERTATGLKESFYICRHIDYDFTFRELIHDPMFENRKVILEQFTEFTFKMHENRVNFLDHSPGNTLIVNKGNGQYDFYLIDLNRMKFEDMDTEARMDNFKKLWPSRAMVKIMADKYAELSKQPAEKLYAILMEKTVAFKKKITKKKYLKRKLKGKKK
;
A
#
# COMPACT_ATOMS: atom_id res chain seq x y z
N MET A 1 -0.10 30.80 0.88
CA MET A 1 -1.07 30.35 -0.15
C MET A 1 -2.36 30.02 0.57
N ASN A 2 -3.46 30.71 0.25
CA ASN A 2 -4.71 30.60 1.02
C ASN A 2 -5.28 29.16 1.00
N SER A 3 -5.60 28.63 2.17
CA SER A 3 -6.22 27.31 2.38
C SER A 3 -7.46 27.08 1.50
N VAL A 4 -8.21 28.14 1.23
CA VAL A 4 -9.42 28.13 0.39
C VAL A 4 -9.10 27.83 -1.08
N VAL A 5 -8.09 28.45 -1.66
CA VAL A 5 -7.68 28.23 -3.07
C VAL A 5 -7.20 26.78 -3.26
N TYR A 6 -6.51 26.23 -2.26
CA TYR A 6 -6.01 24.85 -2.31
C TYR A 6 -7.15 23.80 -2.27
N SER A 7 -8.23 24.09 -1.54
CA SER A 7 -9.40 23.20 -1.44
C SER A 7 -10.25 23.16 -2.73
N TRP A 8 -10.16 24.17 -3.57
CA TRP A 8 -10.85 24.23 -4.86
C TRP A 8 -10.09 23.55 -6.00
N LEU A 9 -8.75 23.59 -5.95
CA LEU A 9 -7.89 23.09 -7.04
C LEU A 9 -7.56 21.60 -6.92
N ARG A 10 -7.63 21.03 -5.71
CA ARG A 10 -7.27 19.64 -5.50
C ARG A 10 -8.52 18.76 -5.45
N PRO A 11 -8.60 17.65 -6.24
CA PRO A 11 -9.67 16.67 -6.10
C PRO A 11 -9.81 16.15 -4.68
N SER A 12 -11.05 15.90 -4.22
CA SER A 12 -11.31 15.34 -2.90
C SER A 12 -10.64 13.97 -2.73
N LYS A 13 -10.56 13.49 -1.50
CA LYS A 13 -10.11 12.11 -1.26
C LYS A 13 -11.04 11.10 -1.91
N ALA A 14 -12.36 11.33 -1.83
CA ALA A 14 -13.37 10.45 -2.39
C ALA A 14 -13.26 10.36 -3.92
N ARG A 15 -13.16 11.50 -4.60
CA ARG A 15 -12.96 11.56 -6.05
C ARG A 15 -11.67 10.84 -6.47
N ARG A 16 -10.55 11.10 -5.80
CA ARG A 16 -9.29 10.40 -6.10
C ARG A 16 -9.40 8.90 -5.89
N SER A 17 -10.06 8.44 -4.80
CA SER A 17 -10.24 7.02 -4.57
C SER A 17 -11.06 6.37 -5.68
N PHE A 18 -12.09 7.06 -6.17
CA PHE A 18 -12.92 6.59 -7.28
C PHE A 18 -12.12 6.50 -8.59
N GLU A 19 -11.46 7.60 -8.99
CA GLU A 19 -10.66 7.66 -10.23
C GLU A 19 -9.51 6.64 -10.20
N TYR A 20 -8.85 6.48 -9.05
CA TYR A 20 -7.76 5.52 -8.89
C TYR A 20 -8.25 4.07 -8.90
N ALA A 21 -9.43 3.80 -8.34
CA ALA A 21 -10.04 2.47 -8.42
C ALA A 21 -10.35 2.07 -9.87
N GLN A 22 -10.87 3.00 -10.67
CA GLN A 22 -11.11 2.76 -12.10
C GLN A 22 -9.80 2.43 -12.81
N TYR A 23 -8.76 3.26 -12.63
CA TYR A 23 -7.44 3.01 -13.21
C TYR A 23 -6.88 1.63 -12.84
N LEU A 24 -6.98 1.24 -11.56
CA LEU A 24 -6.48 -0.06 -11.09
C LEU A 24 -7.21 -1.22 -11.80
N LEU A 25 -8.55 -1.16 -11.88
CA LEU A 25 -9.35 -2.21 -12.51
C LEU A 25 -9.10 -2.30 -14.03
N GLU A 26 -8.88 -1.18 -14.71
CA GLU A 26 -8.49 -1.14 -16.13
C GLU A 26 -7.13 -1.83 -16.41
N HIS A 27 -6.29 -1.98 -15.37
CA HIS A 27 -4.99 -2.65 -15.44
C HIS A 27 -4.99 -4.00 -14.70
N ASP A 28 -6.18 -4.58 -14.45
CA ASP A 28 -6.38 -5.84 -13.71
C ASP A 28 -5.67 -5.86 -12.34
N ILE A 29 -5.60 -4.73 -11.66
CA ILE A 29 -5.15 -4.61 -10.28
C ILE A 29 -6.38 -4.54 -9.40
N LEU A 30 -6.58 -5.56 -8.55
CA LEU A 30 -7.82 -5.71 -7.80
C LEU A 30 -7.98 -4.64 -6.71
N THR A 31 -9.17 -4.09 -6.66
CA THR A 31 -9.69 -3.19 -5.61
C THR A 31 -11.21 -3.35 -5.53
N PRO A 32 -11.87 -3.01 -4.42
CA PRO A 32 -13.33 -3.00 -4.37
C PRO A 32 -13.92 -2.17 -5.51
N PHE A 33 -14.90 -2.73 -6.23
CA PHE A 33 -15.50 -2.07 -7.40
C PHE A 33 -16.07 -0.69 -7.01
N PRO A 34 -15.63 0.40 -7.64
CA PRO A 34 -16.10 1.75 -7.35
C PRO A 34 -17.54 1.94 -7.86
N ILE A 35 -18.44 2.38 -6.99
CA ILE A 35 -19.84 2.65 -7.35
C ILE A 35 -20.03 4.12 -7.62
N ALA A 36 -19.62 4.99 -6.68
CA ALA A 36 -19.80 6.43 -6.77
C ALA A 36 -18.85 7.19 -5.84
N TYR A 37 -18.73 8.48 -6.08
CA TYR A 37 -18.28 9.43 -5.06
C TYR A 37 -19.27 10.60 -4.97
N VAL A 38 -19.39 11.18 -3.79
CA VAL A 38 -20.24 12.34 -3.52
C VAL A 38 -19.41 13.43 -2.88
N GLU A 39 -19.56 14.67 -3.32
CA GLU A 39 -18.89 15.84 -2.76
C GLU A 39 -19.93 16.88 -2.35
N GLU A 40 -19.92 17.28 -1.09
CA GLU A 40 -20.66 18.44 -0.61
C GLU A 40 -19.73 19.66 -0.68
N ARG A 41 -20.08 20.66 -1.49
CA ARG A 41 -19.31 21.90 -1.65
C ARG A 41 -20.11 23.10 -1.16
N THR A 42 -19.45 24.03 -0.53
CA THR A 42 -19.97 25.31 -0.08
C THR A 42 -19.21 26.44 -0.76
N ALA A 43 -19.63 27.69 -0.54
CA ALA A 43 -18.91 28.85 -1.04
C ALA A 43 -17.45 28.94 -0.53
N THR A 44 -17.15 28.29 0.61
CA THR A 44 -15.82 28.26 1.22
C THR A 44 -14.97 27.05 0.82
N GLY A 45 -15.51 26.12 -0.01
CA GLY A 45 -14.79 24.97 -0.52
C GLY A 45 -15.47 23.63 -0.23
N LEU A 46 -14.70 22.54 -0.25
CA LEU A 46 -15.17 21.19 0.03
C LEU A 46 -15.49 21.04 1.53
N LYS A 47 -16.72 20.65 1.86
CA LYS A 47 -17.18 20.38 3.23
C LYS A 47 -16.99 18.89 3.55
N GLU A 48 -17.67 18.02 2.82
CA GLU A 48 -17.60 16.56 3.01
C GLU A 48 -17.43 15.85 1.68
N SER A 49 -16.89 14.63 1.71
CA SER A 49 -16.81 13.78 0.53
C SER A 49 -16.86 12.32 0.93
N PHE A 50 -17.64 11.55 0.19
CA PHE A 50 -17.89 10.12 0.41
C PHE A 50 -17.49 9.32 -0.81
N TYR A 51 -16.78 8.23 -0.61
CA TYR A 51 -16.47 7.23 -1.61
C TYR A 51 -17.26 5.97 -1.32
N ILE A 52 -17.98 5.47 -2.31
CA ILE A 52 -18.87 4.32 -2.22
C ILE A 52 -18.31 3.24 -3.14
N CYS A 53 -18.03 2.07 -2.60
CA CYS A 53 -17.56 0.91 -3.34
C CYS A 53 -18.29 -0.36 -2.88
N ARG A 54 -18.18 -1.43 -3.69
CA ARG A 54 -18.70 -2.74 -3.32
C ARG A 54 -17.94 -3.26 -2.10
N HIS A 55 -18.63 -3.88 -1.16
CA HIS A 55 -17.98 -4.59 -0.07
C HIS A 55 -17.26 -5.84 -0.59
N ILE A 56 -16.12 -6.16 0.01
CA ILE A 56 -15.37 -7.39 -0.24
C ILE A 56 -15.33 -8.20 1.05
N ASP A 57 -15.88 -9.39 1.00
CA ASP A 57 -15.65 -10.39 2.04
C ASP A 57 -14.23 -10.92 1.88
N TYR A 58 -13.40 -10.71 2.88
CA TYR A 58 -11.99 -11.09 2.87
C TYR A 58 -11.66 -11.97 4.07
N ASP A 59 -10.67 -12.84 3.93
CA ASP A 59 -10.29 -13.79 4.98
C ASP A 59 -9.33 -13.14 5.99
N PHE A 60 -8.37 -12.36 5.51
CA PHE A 60 -7.36 -11.69 6.34
C PHE A 60 -6.74 -10.50 5.59
N THR A 61 -5.86 -9.77 6.29
CA THR A 61 -5.06 -8.69 5.70
C THR A 61 -3.58 -9.06 5.71
N PHE A 62 -2.72 -8.24 5.11
CA PHE A 62 -1.28 -8.47 5.17
C PHE A 62 -0.70 -8.42 6.61
N ARG A 63 -1.45 -7.90 7.58
CA ARG A 63 -1.02 -7.84 8.99
C ARG A 63 -0.77 -9.20 9.60
N GLU A 64 -1.63 -10.17 9.28
CA GLU A 64 -1.56 -11.54 9.80
C GLU A 64 -0.22 -12.18 9.43
N LEU A 65 0.26 -11.94 8.21
CA LEU A 65 1.57 -12.42 7.75
C LEU A 65 2.76 -11.83 8.52
N ILE A 66 2.58 -10.64 9.11
CA ILE A 66 3.63 -9.98 9.91
C ILE A 66 3.63 -10.52 11.34
N HIS A 67 2.43 -10.69 11.90
CA HIS A 67 2.26 -11.04 13.32
C HIS A 67 2.43 -12.53 13.57
N ASP A 68 2.11 -13.37 12.59
CA ASP A 68 2.25 -14.82 12.68
C ASP A 68 3.32 -15.35 11.70
N PRO A 69 4.54 -15.67 12.20
CA PRO A 69 5.58 -16.28 11.37
C PRO A 69 5.23 -17.69 10.86
N MET A 70 4.29 -18.38 11.54
CA MET A 70 3.85 -19.75 11.21
C MET A 70 2.52 -19.77 10.44
N PHE A 71 2.05 -18.60 9.97
CA PHE A 71 0.82 -18.48 9.18
C PHE A 71 0.83 -19.48 8.02
N GLU A 72 -0.26 -20.22 7.88
CA GLU A 72 -0.39 -21.25 6.85
C GLU A 72 -0.16 -20.66 5.45
N ASN A 73 0.57 -21.38 4.61
CA ASN A 73 0.93 -20.97 3.25
C ASN A 73 1.64 -19.60 3.14
N ARG A 74 2.18 -19.08 4.24
CA ARG A 74 2.77 -17.74 4.32
C ARG A 74 3.77 -17.44 3.20
N LYS A 75 4.62 -18.40 2.84
CA LYS A 75 5.60 -18.23 1.75
C LYS A 75 4.88 -18.02 0.41
N VAL A 76 3.93 -18.88 0.09
CA VAL A 76 3.14 -18.80 -1.15
C VAL A 76 2.39 -17.48 -1.25
N ILE A 77 1.77 -17.03 -0.14
CA ILE A 77 1.06 -15.76 -0.09
C ILE A 77 2.00 -14.58 -0.34
N LEU A 78 3.21 -14.60 0.26
CA LEU A 78 4.20 -13.55 0.05
C LEU A 78 4.75 -13.52 -1.38
N GLU A 79 4.91 -14.66 -2.02
CA GLU A 79 5.31 -14.76 -3.42
C GLU A 79 4.22 -14.18 -4.34
N GLN A 80 2.96 -14.61 -4.20
CA GLN A 80 1.83 -14.09 -4.98
C GLN A 80 1.57 -12.60 -4.71
N PHE A 81 1.70 -12.15 -3.46
CA PHE A 81 1.62 -10.73 -3.13
C PHE A 81 2.73 -9.91 -3.81
N THR A 82 3.91 -10.51 -3.94
CA THR A 82 5.03 -9.85 -4.65
C THR A 82 4.76 -9.78 -6.14
N GLU A 83 4.17 -10.80 -6.75
CA GLU A 83 3.71 -10.77 -8.14
C GLU A 83 2.67 -9.67 -8.36
N PHE A 84 1.68 -9.60 -7.47
CA PHE A 84 0.67 -8.54 -7.48
C PHE A 84 1.31 -7.14 -7.39
N THR A 85 2.27 -6.95 -6.48
CA THR A 85 2.98 -5.67 -6.33
C THR A 85 3.87 -5.37 -7.54
N PHE A 86 4.50 -6.37 -8.13
CA PHE A 86 5.25 -6.21 -9.37
C PHE A 86 4.34 -5.74 -10.51
N LYS A 87 3.15 -6.36 -10.67
CA LYS A 87 2.13 -5.92 -11.64
C LYS A 87 1.72 -4.46 -11.42
N MET A 88 1.55 -4.02 -10.16
CA MET A 88 1.32 -2.61 -9.84
C MET A 88 2.42 -1.71 -10.38
N HIS A 89 3.68 -2.07 -10.12
CA HIS A 89 4.84 -1.28 -10.54
C HIS A 89 5.00 -1.21 -12.06
N GLU A 90 4.73 -2.32 -12.76
CA GLU A 90 4.75 -2.35 -14.24
C GLU A 90 3.65 -1.46 -14.85
N ASN A 91 2.52 -1.33 -14.15
CA ASN A 91 1.43 -0.42 -14.54
C ASN A 91 1.57 0.98 -13.91
N ARG A 92 2.79 1.41 -13.56
CA ARG A 92 3.12 2.76 -13.08
C ARG A 92 2.41 3.15 -11.78
N VAL A 93 1.91 2.19 -10.99
CA VAL A 93 1.19 2.43 -9.74
C VAL A 93 2.16 2.46 -8.56
N ASN A 94 2.48 3.65 -8.06
CA ASN A 94 3.22 3.87 -6.83
C ASN A 94 2.22 4.13 -5.68
N PHE A 95 1.86 3.08 -4.94
CA PHE A 95 0.94 3.18 -3.81
C PHE A 95 1.68 3.73 -2.57
N LEU A 96 1.58 5.03 -2.36
CA LEU A 96 2.31 5.72 -1.28
C LEU A 96 1.90 5.31 0.13
N ASP A 97 0.74 4.69 0.29
CA ASP A 97 0.25 4.16 1.58
C ASP A 97 0.12 2.63 1.60
N HIS A 98 1.08 1.97 0.95
CA HIS A 98 1.19 0.51 0.89
C HIS A 98 1.51 -0.06 2.27
N SER A 99 0.51 -0.03 3.16
CA SER A 99 0.61 -0.48 4.55
C SER A 99 -0.13 -1.81 4.74
N PRO A 100 0.20 -2.59 5.78
CA PRO A 100 -0.35 -3.94 5.96
C PRO A 100 -1.88 -4.02 6.06
N GLY A 101 -2.53 -2.95 6.51
CA GLY A 101 -4.00 -2.90 6.62
C GLY A 101 -4.69 -2.47 5.33
N ASN A 102 -3.95 -2.05 4.31
CA ASN A 102 -4.50 -1.53 3.06
C ASN A 102 -4.52 -2.57 1.93
N THR A 103 -4.27 -3.84 2.27
CA THR A 103 -4.45 -4.99 1.37
C THR A 103 -5.32 -6.02 2.05
N LEU A 104 -6.50 -6.25 1.48
CA LEU A 104 -7.40 -7.34 1.86
C LEU A 104 -7.00 -8.59 1.06
N ILE A 105 -7.01 -9.75 1.68
CA ILE A 105 -6.60 -11.01 1.06
C ILE A 105 -7.78 -11.99 1.11
N VAL A 106 -8.12 -12.52 -0.06
CA VAL A 106 -9.17 -13.52 -0.24
C VAL A 106 -8.53 -14.84 -0.64
N ASN A 107 -8.78 -15.88 0.14
CA ASN A 107 -8.35 -17.24 -0.16
C ASN A 107 -9.29 -17.86 -1.20
N LYS A 108 -8.76 -18.15 -2.39
CA LYS A 108 -9.53 -18.78 -3.49
C LYS A 108 -9.53 -20.31 -3.43
N GLY A 109 -8.87 -20.88 -2.43
CA GLY A 109 -8.60 -22.31 -2.37
C GLY A 109 -7.40 -22.74 -3.23
N ASN A 110 -6.96 -23.98 -3.07
CA ASN A 110 -5.86 -24.57 -3.81
C ASN A 110 -4.55 -23.75 -3.81
N GLY A 111 -4.31 -22.98 -2.72
CA GLY A 111 -3.11 -22.15 -2.59
C GLY A 111 -3.10 -20.88 -3.44
N GLN A 112 -4.25 -20.43 -3.93
CA GLN A 112 -4.42 -19.21 -4.71
C GLN A 112 -5.05 -18.12 -3.86
N TYR A 113 -4.58 -16.86 -4.01
CA TYR A 113 -5.03 -15.70 -3.23
C TYR A 113 -5.23 -14.48 -4.12
N ASP A 114 -6.34 -13.77 -3.88
CA ASP A 114 -6.59 -12.46 -4.47
C ASP A 114 -6.22 -11.36 -3.47
N PHE A 115 -5.63 -10.27 -3.98
CA PHE A 115 -5.18 -9.12 -3.19
C PHE A 115 -5.93 -7.87 -3.62
N TYR A 116 -6.74 -7.29 -2.73
CA TYR A 116 -7.53 -6.08 -3.00
C TYR A 116 -6.94 -4.89 -2.27
N LEU A 117 -6.60 -3.83 -3.00
CA LEU A 117 -6.12 -2.57 -2.42
C LEU A 117 -7.29 -1.72 -1.92
N ILE A 118 -7.14 -1.14 -0.74
CA ILE A 118 -8.08 -0.17 -0.15
C ILE A 118 -7.35 1.09 0.30
N ASP A 119 -8.10 2.16 0.66
CA ASP A 119 -7.57 3.48 1.03
C ASP A 119 -6.70 4.11 -0.08
N LEU A 120 -7.23 4.12 -1.30
CA LEU A 120 -6.52 4.42 -2.55
C LEU A 120 -6.08 5.88 -2.72
N ASN A 121 -6.54 6.80 -1.89
CA ASN A 121 -6.40 8.26 -2.11
C ASN A 121 -4.94 8.78 -2.13
N ARG A 122 -3.95 7.91 -1.91
CA ARG A 122 -2.52 8.23 -1.88
C ARG A 122 -1.74 7.37 -2.87
N MET A 123 -1.99 7.58 -4.14
CA MET A 123 -1.23 6.96 -5.23
C MET A 123 -0.58 8.02 -6.11
N LYS A 124 0.47 7.61 -6.82
CA LYS A 124 1.05 8.31 -7.96
C LYS A 124 1.12 7.33 -9.13
N PHE A 125 0.92 7.84 -10.31
CA PHE A 125 1.02 7.09 -11.56
C PHE A 125 2.25 7.58 -12.31
N GLU A 126 3.38 6.94 -12.04
CA GLU A 126 4.71 7.36 -12.50
C GLU A 126 5.60 6.16 -12.75
N ASP A 127 6.57 6.30 -13.66
CA ASP A 127 7.60 5.29 -13.82
C ASP A 127 8.46 5.21 -12.56
N MET A 128 8.77 3.99 -12.15
CA MET A 128 9.52 3.72 -10.93
C MET A 128 10.82 2.99 -11.25
N ASP A 129 11.93 3.56 -10.82
CA ASP A 129 13.20 2.85 -10.81
C ASP A 129 13.26 1.76 -9.74
N THR A 130 14.31 0.98 -9.74
CA THR A 130 14.49 -0.13 -8.78
C THR A 130 14.46 0.35 -7.33
N GLU A 131 15.03 1.51 -7.03
CA GLU A 131 15.05 2.10 -5.70
C GLU A 131 13.64 2.45 -5.22
N ALA A 132 12.84 3.10 -6.07
CA ALA A 132 11.45 3.48 -5.76
C ALA A 132 10.56 2.24 -5.59
N ARG A 133 10.75 1.21 -6.43
CA ARG A 133 10.02 -0.07 -6.34
C ARG A 133 10.30 -0.78 -5.02
N MET A 134 11.55 -0.86 -4.60
CA MET A 134 11.90 -1.46 -3.30
C MET A 134 11.45 -0.59 -2.13
N ASP A 135 11.51 0.73 -2.25
CA ASP A 135 11.02 1.66 -1.24
C ASP A 135 9.51 1.53 -0.99
N ASN A 136 8.73 1.13 -1.99
CA ASN A 136 7.30 0.92 -1.88
C ASN A 136 6.93 -0.16 -0.85
N PHE A 137 7.73 -1.22 -0.69
CA PHE A 137 7.50 -2.31 0.26
C PHE A 137 7.79 -1.94 1.73
N LYS A 138 8.57 -0.91 2.03
CA LYS A 138 9.03 -0.61 3.42
C LYS A 138 7.92 -0.42 4.43
N LYS A 139 6.75 0.11 3.98
CA LYS A 139 5.61 0.37 4.87
C LYS A 139 4.86 -0.89 5.26
N LEU A 140 5.04 -1.99 4.56
CA LEU A 140 4.53 -3.30 4.94
C LEU A 140 5.18 -3.83 6.23
N TRP A 141 6.25 -3.19 6.71
CA TRP A 141 6.95 -3.58 7.92
C TRP A 141 7.51 -5.02 7.89
N PRO A 142 8.07 -5.49 6.78
CA PRO A 142 8.43 -6.89 6.62
C PRO A 142 9.56 -7.31 7.57
N SER A 143 9.54 -8.58 8.01
CA SER A 143 10.67 -9.21 8.70
C SER A 143 11.79 -9.51 7.70
N ARG A 144 12.99 -9.85 8.21
CA ARG A 144 14.13 -10.25 7.35
C ARG A 144 13.78 -11.42 6.44
N ALA A 145 13.07 -12.43 6.96
CA ALA A 145 12.64 -13.60 6.20
C ALA A 145 11.65 -13.21 5.09
N MET A 146 10.69 -12.31 5.39
CA MET A 146 9.77 -11.79 4.38
C MET A 146 10.50 -11.03 3.28
N VAL A 147 11.46 -10.14 3.66
CA VAL A 147 12.28 -9.41 2.70
C VAL A 147 13.01 -10.35 1.75
N LYS A 148 13.55 -11.48 2.27
CA LYS A 148 14.24 -12.47 1.43
C LYS A 148 13.29 -13.09 0.39
N ILE A 149 12.12 -13.57 0.83
CA ILE A 149 11.12 -14.17 -0.07
C ILE A 149 10.67 -13.15 -1.14
N MET A 150 10.34 -11.93 -0.72
CA MET A 150 9.86 -10.88 -1.62
C MET A 150 10.94 -10.44 -2.61
N ALA A 151 12.19 -10.29 -2.17
CA ALA A 151 13.30 -9.92 -3.04
C ALA A 151 13.61 -11.00 -4.07
N ASP A 152 13.62 -12.28 -3.67
CA ASP A 152 13.86 -13.41 -4.57
C ASP A 152 12.78 -13.49 -5.65
N LYS A 153 11.50 -13.39 -5.25
CA LYS A 153 10.39 -13.42 -6.20
C LYS A 153 10.38 -12.21 -7.12
N TYR A 154 10.67 -11.03 -6.59
CA TYR A 154 10.76 -9.83 -7.41
C TYR A 154 11.94 -9.89 -8.41
N ALA A 155 13.06 -10.49 -8.01
CA ALA A 155 14.23 -10.73 -8.87
C ALA A 155 13.90 -11.65 -10.04
N GLU A 156 13.17 -12.74 -9.77
CA GLU A 156 12.67 -13.65 -10.80
C GLU A 156 11.84 -12.92 -11.85
N LEU A 157 10.89 -12.07 -11.42
CA LEU A 157 9.98 -11.34 -12.30
C LEU A 157 10.69 -10.22 -13.10
N SER A 158 11.56 -9.46 -12.43
CA SER A 158 12.24 -8.30 -13.01
C SER A 158 13.54 -8.62 -13.75
N LYS A 159 14.02 -9.88 -13.67
CA LYS A 159 15.31 -10.35 -14.20
C LYS A 159 16.51 -9.57 -13.65
N GLN A 160 16.40 -9.09 -12.40
CA GLN A 160 17.48 -8.38 -11.69
C GLN A 160 18.12 -9.28 -10.62
N PRO A 161 19.39 -9.00 -10.22
CA PRO A 161 20.06 -9.78 -9.17
C PRO A 161 19.33 -9.71 -7.83
N ALA A 162 18.99 -10.87 -7.25
CA ALA A 162 18.25 -10.97 -6.00
C ALA A 162 18.96 -10.32 -4.80
N GLU A 163 20.29 -10.46 -4.73
CA GLU A 163 21.12 -9.86 -3.68
C GLU A 163 21.03 -8.33 -3.68
N LYS A 164 21.00 -7.72 -4.87
CA LYS A 164 20.83 -6.27 -5.03
C LYS A 164 19.49 -5.82 -4.49
N LEU A 165 18.40 -6.48 -4.92
CA LEU A 165 17.05 -6.14 -4.48
C LEU A 165 16.86 -6.36 -2.98
N TYR A 166 17.39 -7.46 -2.46
CA TYR A 166 17.40 -7.74 -1.03
C TYR A 166 18.11 -6.63 -0.23
N ALA A 167 19.31 -6.22 -0.66
CA ALA A 167 20.08 -5.19 0.02
C ALA A 167 19.32 -3.85 0.06
N ILE A 168 18.78 -3.41 -1.06
CA ILE A 168 18.00 -2.17 -1.15
C ILE A 168 16.75 -2.25 -0.26
N LEU A 169 15.96 -3.31 -0.38
CA LEU A 169 14.73 -3.47 0.40
C LEU A 169 15.00 -3.54 1.91
N MET A 170 16.07 -4.23 2.32
CA MET A 170 16.51 -4.28 3.73
C MET A 170 16.90 -2.90 4.23
N GLU A 171 17.70 -2.16 3.49
CA GLU A 171 18.12 -0.80 3.85
C GLU A 171 16.90 0.11 4.05
N LYS A 172 15.98 0.17 3.05
CA LYS A 172 14.75 0.98 3.12
C LYS A 172 13.88 0.58 4.32
N THR A 173 13.72 -0.72 4.54
CA THR A 173 12.91 -1.25 5.66
C THR A 173 13.51 -0.88 7.01
N VAL A 174 14.82 -1.06 7.21
CA VAL A 174 15.51 -0.72 8.48
C VAL A 174 15.47 0.78 8.72
N ALA A 175 15.76 1.60 7.71
CA ALA A 175 15.71 3.06 7.82
C ALA A 175 14.30 3.54 8.21
N PHE A 176 13.26 2.98 7.56
CA PHE A 176 11.87 3.30 7.87
C PHE A 176 11.50 2.91 9.30
N LYS A 177 11.83 1.69 9.75
CA LYS A 177 11.56 1.22 11.11
C LYS A 177 12.25 2.11 12.17
N LYS A 178 13.51 2.47 11.96
CA LYS A 178 14.25 3.39 12.85
C LYS A 178 13.56 4.76 12.92
N LYS A 179 13.17 5.33 11.79
CA LYS A 179 12.47 6.63 11.72
C LYS A 179 11.16 6.61 12.51
N ILE A 180 10.34 5.56 12.34
CA ILE A 180 9.04 5.45 13.03
C ILE A 180 9.22 5.24 14.53
N THR A 181 10.16 4.39 14.93
CA THR A 181 10.48 4.16 16.35
C THR A 181 10.96 5.43 17.04
N LYS A 182 11.87 6.17 16.39
CA LYS A 182 12.34 7.49 16.91
C LYS A 182 11.18 8.48 17.04
N LYS A 183 10.30 8.57 16.05
CA LYS A 183 9.10 9.44 16.09
C LYS A 183 8.17 9.06 17.25
N LYS A 184 7.90 7.76 17.45
CA LYS A 184 7.07 7.26 18.55
C LYS A 184 7.70 7.60 19.92
N TYR A 185 9.00 7.39 20.08
CA TYR A 185 9.73 7.73 21.29
C TYR A 185 9.64 9.22 21.63
N LEU A 186 9.93 10.10 20.66
CA LEU A 186 9.83 11.55 20.85
C LEU A 186 8.42 12.00 21.22
N LYS A 187 7.39 11.44 20.55
CA LYS A 187 5.98 11.75 20.87
C LYS A 187 5.59 11.33 22.28
N ARG A 188 6.08 10.16 22.78
CA ARG A 188 5.86 9.72 24.16
C ARG A 188 6.53 10.67 25.16
N LYS A 189 7.78 11.06 24.90
CA LYS A 189 8.54 11.97 25.76
C LYS A 189 7.88 13.34 25.86
N LEU A 190 7.32 13.86 24.77
CA LEU A 190 6.59 15.14 24.74
C LEU A 190 5.23 15.06 25.47
N LYS A 191 4.53 13.92 25.38
CA LYS A 191 3.28 13.72 26.10
C LYS A 191 3.48 13.51 27.60
N GLY A 192 4.56 12.84 28.00
CA GLY A 192 4.90 12.63 29.42
C GLY A 192 5.37 13.90 30.16
N LYS A 193 5.74 14.96 29.42
CA LYS A 193 6.06 16.28 30.00
C LYS A 193 4.84 17.19 30.22
N LYS A 194 3.64 16.76 29.81
CA LYS A 194 2.38 17.50 29.97
C LYS A 194 1.51 16.98 31.13
N LYS A 195 2.04 16.10 31.98
CA LYS A 195 1.54 15.75 33.30
C LYS A 195 2.51 16.32 34.34
#